data_40c34a5e1d837aef1349496a68c08404
#
_entry.id   40c34a5e1d837aef1349496a68c08404
#
_cell.length_a   1.000
_cell.length_b   1.000
_cell.length_c   1.000
_cell.angle_alpha   90.00
_cell.angle_beta   90.00
_cell.angle_gamma   90.00
#
_symmetry.space_group_name_H-M   'P 1'
#
loop_
_entity.id
_entity.type
_entity.pdbx_description
1 polymer ?
#
loop_
_entity_poly.entity_id
_entity_poly.type
_entity_poly.pdbx_seq_one_letter_code
_entity_poly.pdbx_strand_id
1 'polypeptide(L)'
;MNTTTPHGLTDEARLRRWRLVLGAAAEPALGGLGTADDKAIDKALGAVYDNGGGSRGDRAGGLGGSAPRVARWLGDIRTYFPSTVVEVVQRDAVERLNLTQLLLEPELMEAVEPDVHLVGTLLGLNRVIPETTKATARMVVSKVVKQIEERIATRTVAAVSGALNRSTRTSRPKPRDIDFDRTIRKNLANYLPEQRTIIAERLVGYGRRAQAVHRDVILAIDQSGSMASSVVYSSVFGAVLASMRSLRTSLVVFDTEVVDLTEKLSDPVDVLFGTQLGGGTYINRAIAYCQSLITRPTDSLFFLISDLYEGGVREEMLRRVHAMKESGVQVVVLLALSDDGAPSYDRENAAALAALGVPAFACTPDRFPDLLAQALNRGDLMRWGTEHR
;
A
#
# COMPACT_ATOMS: atom_id res chain seq x y z
N MET A 1 -5.50 30.61 -39.33
CA MET A 1 -6.21 30.95 -38.09
C MET A 1 -5.83 29.86 -37.07
N ASN A 2 -4.94 30.18 -36.12
CA ASN A 2 -4.56 29.24 -35.05
C ASN A 2 -5.67 29.27 -33.99
N THR A 3 -6.53 28.27 -33.97
CA THR A 3 -7.53 28.07 -32.91
C THR A 3 -6.82 27.46 -31.68
N THR A 4 -6.59 28.31 -30.68
CA THR A 4 -6.07 27.86 -29.37
C THR A 4 -7.26 27.34 -28.54
N THR A 5 -7.27 26.05 -28.25
CA THR A 5 -8.25 25.43 -27.35
C THR A 5 -7.99 25.80 -25.87
N PRO A 6 -8.94 25.57 -24.91
CA PRO A 6 -8.86 25.97 -23.50
C PRO A 6 -7.65 25.47 -22.71
N HIS A 7 -6.83 24.59 -23.27
CA HIS A 7 -5.61 24.04 -22.65
C HIS A 7 -4.30 24.52 -23.29
N GLY A 8 -4.29 25.60 -24.08
CA GLY A 8 -3.07 26.24 -24.57
C GLY A 8 -2.27 25.49 -25.65
N LEU A 9 -2.79 24.37 -26.17
CA LEU A 9 -2.12 23.58 -27.23
C LEU A 9 -2.65 23.99 -28.61
N THR A 10 -1.73 24.10 -29.59
CA THR A 10 -2.10 24.23 -31.01
C THR A 10 -2.72 22.93 -31.52
N ASP A 11 -3.57 23.00 -32.55
CA ASP A 11 -4.17 21.83 -33.17
C ASP A 11 -3.11 20.85 -33.70
N GLU A 12 -2.01 21.35 -34.22
CA GLU A 12 -0.86 20.56 -34.67
C GLU A 12 -0.20 19.79 -33.51
N ALA A 13 0.02 20.46 -32.36
CA ALA A 13 0.57 19.81 -31.17
C ALA A 13 -0.38 18.73 -30.62
N ARG A 14 -1.69 18.92 -30.76
CA ARG A 14 -2.69 17.95 -30.35
C ARG A 14 -2.70 16.71 -31.28
N LEU A 15 -2.69 16.92 -32.60
CA LEU A 15 -2.61 15.84 -33.59
C LEU A 15 -1.32 15.03 -33.43
N ARG A 16 -0.18 15.70 -33.21
CA ARG A 16 1.09 15.07 -32.91
C ARG A 16 1.01 14.14 -31.69
N ARG A 17 0.39 14.61 -30.58
CA ARG A 17 0.23 13.78 -29.38
C ARG A 17 -0.67 12.58 -29.66
N TRP A 18 -1.79 12.76 -30.35
CA TRP A 18 -2.67 11.67 -30.73
C TRP A 18 -1.96 10.64 -31.61
N ARG A 19 -1.11 11.10 -32.58
CA ARG A 19 -0.34 10.20 -33.42
C ARG A 19 0.64 9.33 -32.59
N LEU A 20 1.31 9.92 -31.61
CA LEU A 20 2.21 9.19 -30.69
C LEU A 20 1.45 8.20 -29.80
N VAL A 21 0.25 8.54 -29.35
CA VAL A 21 -0.60 7.65 -28.49
C VAL A 21 -1.19 6.50 -29.29
N LEU A 22 -1.66 6.77 -30.51
CA LEU A 22 -2.36 5.79 -31.34
C LEU A 22 -1.42 4.92 -32.22
N GLY A 23 -0.11 5.25 -32.22
CA GLY A 23 0.91 4.49 -32.93
C GLY A 23 0.88 4.64 -34.43
N ALA A 24 1.69 3.84 -35.12
CA ALA A 24 1.86 3.90 -36.59
C ALA A 24 0.57 3.68 -37.39
N ALA A 25 -0.36 2.92 -36.86
CA ALA A 25 -1.66 2.67 -37.49
C ALA A 25 -2.50 3.94 -37.73
N ALA A 26 -2.28 5.00 -36.98
CA ALA A 26 -2.99 6.27 -37.10
C ALA A 26 -2.36 7.25 -38.09
N GLU A 27 -1.21 6.94 -38.68
CA GLU A 27 -0.48 7.81 -39.62
C GLU A 27 -1.31 8.25 -40.84
N PRO A 28 -2.15 7.39 -41.47
CA PRO A 28 -2.99 7.82 -42.58
C PRO A 28 -4.03 8.89 -42.22
N ALA A 29 -4.48 8.93 -40.95
CA ALA A 29 -5.50 9.86 -40.48
C ALA A 29 -4.91 11.13 -39.83
N LEU A 30 -3.77 11.02 -39.15
CA LEU A 30 -3.19 12.10 -38.32
C LEU A 30 -1.92 12.70 -38.91
N GLY A 31 -1.40 12.13 -39.99
CA GLY A 31 -0.14 12.54 -40.63
C GLY A 31 1.09 11.93 -39.98
N GLY A 32 2.23 12.05 -40.65
CA GLY A 32 3.53 11.53 -40.17
C GLY A 32 4.15 12.43 -39.10
N LEU A 33 5.12 11.86 -38.37
CA LEU A 33 5.90 12.57 -37.34
C LEU A 33 7.04 13.40 -37.98
N GLY A 34 7.09 14.67 -37.62
CA GLY A 34 8.00 15.65 -38.24
C GLY A 34 9.40 15.64 -37.65
N THR A 35 9.58 15.36 -36.35
CA THR A 35 10.90 15.47 -35.69
C THR A 35 11.59 14.11 -35.49
N ALA A 36 12.91 14.13 -35.36
CA ALA A 36 13.70 12.93 -35.08
C ALA A 36 13.34 12.33 -33.73
N ASP A 37 13.08 13.19 -32.72
CA ASP A 37 12.68 12.78 -31.36
C ASP A 37 11.33 12.10 -31.39
N ASP A 38 10.33 12.62 -32.14
CA ASP A 38 9.02 11.99 -32.25
C ASP A 38 9.09 10.59 -32.87
N LYS A 39 9.94 10.43 -33.88
CA LYS A 39 10.18 9.12 -34.50
C LYS A 39 10.84 8.15 -33.53
N ALA A 40 11.76 8.64 -32.70
CA ALA A 40 12.39 7.83 -31.68
C ALA A 40 11.39 7.41 -30.57
N ILE A 41 10.55 8.34 -30.13
CA ILE A 41 9.44 8.07 -29.17
C ILE A 41 8.46 7.05 -29.76
N ASP A 42 7.99 7.25 -31.00
CA ASP A 42 7.05 6.35 -31.69
C ASP A 42 7.63 4.93 -31.82
N LYS A 43 8.91 4.83 -32.20
CA LYS A 43 9.61 3.55 -32.26
C LYS A 43 9.72 2.87 -30.89
N ALA A 44 10.00 3.64 -29.84
CA ALA A 44 10.11 3.11 -28.48
C ALA A 44 8.76 2.61 -27.94
N LEU A 45 7.68 3.36 -28.15
CA LEU A 45 6.33 2.96 -27.78
C LEU A 45 5.81 1.81 -28.65
N GLY A 46 6.03 1.86 -29.96
CA GLY A 46 5.64 0.81 -30.91
C GLY A 46 6.24 -0.56 -30.58
N ALA A 47 7.42 -0.59 -29.99
CA ALA A 47 8.03 -1.84 -29.52
C ALA A 47 7.19 -2.58 -28.46
N VAL A 48 6.36 -1.87 -27.68
CA VAL A 48 5.47 -2.44 -26.64
C VAL A 48 4.04 -2.56 -27.15
N TYR A 49 3.54 -1.54 -27.86
CA TYR A 49 2.10 -1.42 -28.12
C TYR A 49 1.69 -1.87 -29.54
N ASP A 50 2.56 -1.81 -30.54
CA ASP A 50 2.23 -2.17 -31.91
C ASP A 50 2.31 -3.70 -32.19
N ASN A 51 2.94 -4.48 -31.32
CA ASN A 51 3.10 -5.93 -31.49
C ASN A 51 1.84 -6.78 -31.21
N GLY A 52 0.71 -6.15 -30.90
CA GLY A 52 -0.55 -6.85 -30.55
C GLY A 52 -1.40 -7.35 -31.74
N GLY A 53 -1.06 -7.05 -33.00
CA GLY A 53 -1.90 -7.34 -34.17
C GLY A 53 -1.24 -8.11 -35.32
N GLY A 54 0.03 -8.45 -35.23
CA GLY A 54 0.77 -9.09 -36.33
C GLY A 54 0.87 -10.61 -36.21
N SER A 55 0.53 -11.30 -37.30
CA SER A 55 0.69 -12.72 -37.57
C SER A 55 2.04 -13.26 -37.06
N ARG A 56 2.05 -14.51 -36.59
CA ARG A 56 3.19 -15.31 -36.05
C ARG A 56 4.50 -15.35 -36.87
N GLY A 57 4.64 -14.53 -37.94
CA GLY A 57 5.76 -14.55 -38.89
C GLY A 57 6.82 -13.48 -38.73
N ASP A 58 6.55 -12.32 -38.12
CA ASP A 58 7.48 -11.16 -38.15
C ASP A 58 8.11 -10.90 -36.76
N ARG A 59 8.95 -11.86 -36.32
CA ARG A 59 9.74 -11.73 -35.06
C ARG A 59 11.04 -10.93 -35.23
N ALA A 60 11.20 -10.22 -36.32
CA ALA A 60 12.51 -9.61 -36.70
C ALA A 60 12.79 -8.24 -36.04
N GLY A 61 11.94 -7.70 -35.14
CA GLY A 61 12.17 -6.38 -34.51
C GLY A 61 11.72 -6.24 -33.07
N GLY A 62 11.05 -7.24 -32.49
CA GLY A 62 10.49 -7.15 -31.13
C GLY A 62 11.56 -7.20 -30.02
N LEU A 63 11.24 -6.63 -28.85
CA LEU A 63 12.07 -6.67 -27.64
C LEU A 63 12.23 -8.08 -27.06
N GLY A 64 11.45 -9.06 -27.52
CA GLY A 64 11.48 -10.42 -27.00
C GLY A 64 12.82 -11.11 -27.16
N GLY A 65 13.37 -11.63 -26.08
CA GLY A 65 14.45 -12.60 -26.06
C GLY A 65 15.87 -12.09 -25.81
N SER A 66 16.09 -10.79 -25.48
CA SER A 66 17.44 -10.31 -25.15
C SER A 66 17.44 -9.20 -24.08
N ALA A 67 17.94 -9.51 -22.89
CA ALA A 67 18.06 -8.55 -21.78
C ALA A 67 18.86 -7.29 -22.16
N PRO A 68 20.01 -7.34 -22.87
CA PRO A 68 20.72 -6.15 -23.31
C PRO A 68 19.92 -5.25 -24.27
N ARG A 69 19.01 -5.85 -25.07
CA ARG A 69 18.16 -5.09 -25.99
C ARG A 69 17.05 -4.36 -25.24
N VAL A 70 16.43 -5.02 -24.26
CA VAL A 70 15.42 -4.42 -23.37
C VAL A 70 16.03 -3.35 -22.49
N ALA A 71 17.21 -3.57 -21.92
CA ALA A 71 17.93 -2.58 -21.12
C ALA A 71 18.25 -1.31 -21.92
N ARG A 72 18.68 -1.45 -23.19
CA ARG A 72 18.91 -0.30 -24.09
C ARG A 72 17.62 0.45 -24.39
N TRP A 73 16.55 -0.27 -24.68
CA TRP A 73 15.22 0.31 -24.92
C TRP A 73 14.69 1.09 -23.70
N LEU A 74 14.88 0.58 -22.48
CA LEU A 74 14.56 1.31 -21.25
C LEU A 74 15.38 2.59 -21.10
N GLY A 75 16.67 2.56 -21.48
CA GLY A 75 17.51 3.75 -21.52
C GLY A 75 16.97 4.80 -22.51
N ASP A 76 16.52 4.37 -23.69
CA ASP A 76 15.92 5.25 -24.70
C ASP A 76 14.64 5.89 -24.16
N ILE A 77 13.73 5.12 -23.53
CA ILE A 77 12.49 5.65 -22.95
C ILE A 77 12.76 6.69 -21.86
N ARG A 78 13.72 6.47 -20.97
CA ARG A 78 14.11 7.44 -19.94
C ARG A 78 14.60 8.76 -20.46
N THR A 79 15.13 8.78 -21.68
CA THR A 79 15.59 10.01 -22.33
C THR A 79 14.43 10.93 -22.70
N TYR A 80 13.25 10.35 -23.00
CA TYR A 80 12.10 11.09 -23.53
C TYR A 80 10.95 11.29 -22.54
N PHE A 81 10.87 10.47 -21.48
CA PHE A 81 9.74 10.46 -20.56
C PHE A 81 10.17 10.67 -19.10
N PRO A 82 9.33 11.32 -18.29
CA PRO A 82 9.52 11.37 -16.84
C PRO A 82 9.37 9.99 -16.19
N SER A 83 9.97 9.79 -15.02
CA SER A 83 10.00 8.50 -14.29
C SER A 83 8.61 7.85 -14.14
N THR A 84 7.59 8.63 -13.82
CA THR A 84 6.21 8.14 -13.68
C THR A 84 5.66 7.50 -14.96
N VAL A 85 6.02 8.02 -16.14
CA VAL A 85 5.63 7.44 -17.43
C VAL A 85 6.50 6.22 -17.74
N VAL A 86 7.79 6.28 -17.42
CA VAL A 86 8.71 5.13 -17.56
C VAL A 86 8.23 3.93 -16.77
N GLU A 87 7.79 4.12 -15.52
CA GLU A 87 7.22 3.07 -14.67
C GLU A 87 6.01 2.38 -15.34
N VAL A 88 5.07 3.17 -15.89
CA VAL A 88 3.88 2.64 -16.57
C VAL A 88 4.27 1.85 -17.84
N VAL A 89 5.11 2.44 -18.71
CA VAL A 89 5.53 1.78 -19.95
C VAL A 89 6.38 0.53 -19.68
N GLN A 90 7.19 0.55 -18.63
CA GLN A 90 7.97 -0.59 -18.17
C GLN A 90 7.07 -1.73 -17.70
N ARG A 91 6.05 -1.45 -16.87
CA ARG A 91 5.07 -2.43 -16.41
C ARG A 91 4.34 -3.06 -17.59
N ASP A 92 3.82 -2.24 -18.50
CA ASP A 92 3.15 -2.72 -19.71
C ASP A 92 4.08 -3.58 -20.59
N ALA A 93 5.36 -3.24 -20.68
CA ALA A 93 6.34 -4.03 -21.42
C ALA A 93 6.57 -5.40 -20.77
N VAL A 94 6.73 -5.45 -19.44
CA VAL A 94 6.93 -6.70 -18.69
C VAL A 94 5.72 -7.63 -18.88
N GLU A 95 4.49 -7.10 -18.79
CA GLU A 95 3.27 -7.87 -18.94
C GLU A 95 3.02 -8.32 -20.40
N ARG A 96 3.03 -7.38 -21.35
CA ARG A 96 2.68 -7.65 -22.76
C ARG A 96 3.69 -8.49 -23.51
N LEU A 97 4.98 -8.27 -23.22
CA LEU A 97 6.07 -8.96 -23.91
C LEU A 97 6.58 -10.18 -23.12
N ASN A 98 5.94 -10.49 -21.99
CA ASN A 98 6.32 -11.59 -21.09
C ASN A 98 7.81 -11.57 -20.71
N LEU A 99 8.32 -10.38 -20.36
CA LEU A 99 9.73 -10.16 -20.04
C LEU A 99 10.10 -10.60 -18.62
N THR A 100 9.18 -11.18 -17.88
CA THR A 100 9.36 -11.60 -16.48
C THR A 100 10.58 -12.48 -16.28
N GLN A 101 10.86 -13.39 -17.22
CA GLN A 101 12.05 -14.24 -17.16
C GLN A 101 13.36 -13.46 -17.39
N LEU A 102 13.31 -12.39 -18.17
CA LEU A 102 14.50 -11.55 -18.43
C LEU A 102 14.88 -10.69 -17.22
N LEU A 103 13.95 -10.47 -16.27
CA LEU A 103 14.27 -9.84 -15.00
C LEU A 103 15.23 -10.68 -14.14
N LEU A 104 15.44 -11.95 -14.47
CA LEU A 104 16.44 -12.79 -13.81
C LEU A 104 17.87 -12.48 -14.28
N GLU A 105 18.04 -11.72 -15.37
CA GLU A 105 19.32 -11.29 -15.90
C GLU A 105 19.78 -10.00 -15.21
N PRO A 106 21.04 -9.93 -14.68
CA PRO A 106 21.54 -8.77 -13.95
C PRO A 106 21.46 -7.45 -14.73
N GLU A 107 21.76 -7.49 -16.03
CA GLU A 107 21.78 -6.31 -16.90
C GLU A 107 20.39 -5.65 -16.99
N LEU A 108 19.34 -6.44 -17.07
CA LEU A 108 17.98 -5.89 -17.08
C LEU A 108 17.57 -5.43 -15.69
N MET A 109 17.90 -6.20 -14.66
CA MET A 109 17.59 -5.84 -13.28
C MET A 109 18.20 -4.49 -12.87
N GLU A 110 19.41 -4.17 -13.35
CA GLU A 110 20.06 -2.87 -13.12
C GLU A 110 19.43 -1.75 -13.95
N ALA A 111 18.87 -2.10 -15.11
CA ALA A 111 18.30 -1.13 -16.04
C ALA A 111 16.84 -0.75 -15.74
N VAL A 112 16.10 -1.52 -14.95
CA VAL A 112 14.70 -1.21 -14.63
C VAL A 112 14.56 -0.06 -13.63
N GLU A 113 13.51 0.75 -13.78
CA GLU A 113 13.12 1.76 -12.77
C GLU A 113 12.51 1.05 -11.58
N PRO A 114 13.02 1.29 -10.35
CA PRO A 114 12.49 0.64 -9.16
C PRO A 114 11.11 1.18 -8.79
N ASP A 115 10.08 0.34 -8.82
CA ASP A 115 8.73 0.64 -8.36
C ASP A 115 8.14 -0.49 -7.52
N VAL A 116 6.96 -0.26 -6.93
CA VAL A 116 6.26 -1.24 -6.07
C VAL A 116 5.83 -2.47 -6.87
N HIS A 117 5.41 -2.30 -8.12
CA HIS A 117 4.97 -3.40 -8.98
C HIS A 117 6.12 -4.31 -9.37
N LEU A 118 7.30 -3.71 -9.66
CA LEU A 118 8.52 -4.47 -9.90
C LEU A 118 8.90 -5.31 -8.68
N VAL A 119 8.79 -4.73 -7.47
CA VAL A 119 9.03 -5.50 -6.22
C VAL A 119 8.05 -6.67 -6.14
N GLY A 120 6.76 -6.45 -6.38
CA GLY A 120 5.75 -7.52 -6.44
C GLY A 120 6.12 -8.64 -7.41
N THR A 121 6.55 -8.27 -8.63
CA THR A 121 7.00 -9.23 -9.64
C THR A 121 8.23 -10.02 -9.17
N LEU A 122 9.22 -9.36 -8.56
CA LEU A 122 10.41 -10.01 -8.02
C LEU A 122 10.09 -10.96 -6.86
N LEU A 123 9.14 -10.60 -6.00
CA LEU A 123 8.68 -11.49 -4.93
C LEU A 123 8.01 -12.75 -5.49
N GLY A 124 7.21 -12.62 -6.56
CA GLY A 124 6.64 -13.76 -7.28
C GLY A 124 7.71 -14.68 -7.90
N LEU A 125 8.84 -14.13 -8.28
CA LEU A 125 9.98 -14.87 -8.85
C LEU A 125 10.99 -15.35 -7.80
N ASN A 126 10.84 -15.02 -6.53
CA ASN A 126 11.84 -15.22 -5.47
C ASN A 126 12.44 -16.65 -5.43
N ARG A 127 11.62 -17.66 -5.75
CA ARG A 127 12.07 -19.06 -5.77
C ARG A 127 12.97 -19.41 -6.96
N VAL A 128 12.88 -18.69 -8.06
CA VAL A 128 13.58 -18.96 -9.32
C VAL A 128 14.69 -17.97 -9.63
N ILE A 129 14.86 -16.93 -8.79
CA ILE A 129 15.95 -15.95 -8.94
C ILE A 129 17.30 -16.68 -8.72
N PRO A 130 18.22 -16.63 -9.72
CA PRO A 130 19.57 -17.17 -9.56
C PRO A 130 20.34 -16.46 -8.42
N GLU A 131 21.25 -17.18 -7.75
CA GLU A 131 22.07 -16.60 -6.68
C GLU A 131 22.86 -15.37 -7.14
N THR A 132 23.32 -15.37 -8.40
CA THR A 132 24.03 -14.24 -9.01
C THR A 132 23.19 -12.97 -9.12
N THR A 133 21.88 -13.11 -9.27
CA THR A 133 20.93 -11.99 -9.43
C THR A 133 20.28 -11.59 -8.12
N LYS A 134 20.30 -12.46 -7.08
CA LYS A 134 19.70 -12.17 -5.77
C LYS A 134 20.21 -10.90 -5.12
N ALA A 135 21.52 -10.66 -5.19
CA ALA A 135 22.11 -9.45 -4.61
C ALA A 135 21.59 -8.18 -5.31
N THR A 136 21.49 -8.20 -6.64
CA THR A 136 20.95 -7.09 -7.45
C THR A 136 19.44 -6.91 -7.17
N ALA A 137 18.67 -7.99 -7.10
CA ALA A 137 17.26 -7.94 -6.74
C ALA A 137 17.04 -7.32 -5.35
N ARG A 138 17.83 -7.73 -4.34
CA ARG A 138 17.77 -7.13 -3.00
C ARG A 138 18.12 -5.64 -3.02
N MET A 139 19.06 -5.22 -3.84
CA MET A 139 19.44 -3.81 -3.99
C MET A 139 18.30 -2.99 -4.62
N VAL A 140 17.63 -3.50 -5.63
CA VAL A 140 16.45 -2.86 -6.25
C VAL A 140 15.31 -2.75 -5.25
N VAL A 141 14.98 -3.85 -4.56
CA VAL A 141 13.95 -3.86 -3.51
C VAL A 141 14.29 -2.87 -2.39
N SER A 142 15.55 -2.82 -1.94
CA SER A 142 16.00 -1.88 -0.89
C SER A 142 15.83 -0.41 -1.30
N LYS A 143 16.01 -0.06 -2.58
CA LYS A 143 15.76 1.30 -3.06
C LYS A 143 14.29 1.67 -2.94
N VAL A 144 13.38 0.78 -3.36
CA VAL A 144 11.92 1.01 -3.27
C VAL A 144 11.48 1.09 -1.81
N VAL A 145 11.93 0.15 -0.98
CA VAL A 145 11.64 0.15 0.47
C VAL A 145 12.05 1.48 1.10
N LYS A 146 13.26 1.97 0.81
CA LYS A 146 13.76 3.23 1.34
C LYS A 146 12.91 4.43 0.90
N GLN A 147 12.50 4.49 -0.37
CA GLN A 147 11.61 5.54 -0.86
C GLN A 147 10.26 5.53 -0.15
N ILE A 148 9.65 4.35 0.03
CA ILE A 148 8.41 4.20 0.78
C ILE A 148 8.59 4.62 2.24
N GLU A 149 9.67 4.15 2.88
CA GLU A 149 9.96 4.47 4.29
C GLU A 149 10.12 5.98 4.49
N GLU A 150 10.90 6.67 3.65
CA GLU A 150 11.06 8.12 3.69
C GLU A 150 9.72 8.85 3.55
N ARG A 151 8.82 8.36 2.70
CA ARG A 151 7.48 8.92 2.49
C ARG A 151 6.57 8.76 3.71
N ILE A 152 6.58 7.59 4.37
CA ILE A 152 5.56 7.22 5.35
C ILE A 152 6.03 7.28 6.82
N ALA A 153 7.33 7.09 7.11
CA ALA A 153 7.81 6.89 8.48
C ALA A 153 7.51 8.07 9.39
N THR A 154 7.90 9.28 8.99
CA THR A 154 7.72 10.49 9.82
C THR A 154 6.24 10.72 10.16
N ARG A 155 5.35 10.56 9.18
CA ARG A 155 3.91 10.75 9.35
C ARG A 155 3.32 9.66 10.24
N THR A 156 3.72 8.40 10.06
CA THR A 156 3.28 7.27 10.88
C THR A 156 3.69 7.46 12.34
N VAL A 157 4.95 7.78 12.60
CA VAL A 157 5.46 8.01 13.96
C VAL A 157 4.73 9.18 14.62
N ALA A 158 4.52 10.27 13.91
CA ALA A 158 3.81 11.43 14.44
C ALA A 158 2.34 11.11 14.75
N ALA A 159 1.63 10.43 13.86
CA ALA A 159 0.23 10.04 14.01
C ALA A 159 0.03 9.09 15.21
N VAL A 160 0.85 8.04 15.30
CA VAL A 160 0.80 7.05 16.38
C VAL A 160 1.15 7.69 17.73
N SER A 161 2.24 8.45 17.80
CA SER A 161 2.66 9.12 19.02
C SER A 161 1.61 10.12 19.50
N GLY A 162 1.00 10.87 18.59
CA GLY A 162 -0.11 11.77 18.87
C GLY A 162 -1.34 11.04 19.40
N ALA A 163 -1.70 9.90 18.83
CA ALA A 163 -2.81 9.07 19.25
C ALA A 163 -2.60 8.49 20.66
N LEU A 164 -1.44 7.91 20.91
CA LEU A 164 -1.10 7.33 22.22
C LEU A 164 -1.05 8.39 23.32
N ASN A 165 -0.55 9.58 23.03
CA ASN A 165 -0.55 10.69 23.99
C ASN A 165 -1.99 11.15 24.35
N ARG A 166 -2.92 11.13 23.38
CA ARG A 166 -4.33 11.49 23.61
C ARG A 166 -5.09 10.43 24.39
N SER A 167 -4.70 9.18 24.35
CA SER A 167 -5.35 8.09 25.07
C SER A 167 -5.09 8.13 26.57
N THR A 168 -4.00 8.74 27.03
CA THR A 168 -3.67 8.92 28.45
C THR A 168 -4.36 10.14 29.05
N ARG A 169 -5.64 9.98 29.41
CA ARG A 169 -6.40 11.03 30.10
C ARG A 169 -6.11 11.01 31.60
N THR A 170 -5.96 12.20 32.17
CA THR A 170 -5.81 12.36 33.62
C THR A 170 -6.80 13.39 34.13
N SER A 171 -7.32 13.15 35.35
CA SER A 171 -8.10 14.13 36.09
C SER A 171 -7.25 15.14 36.85
N ARG A 172 -5.93 15.00 36.81
CA ARG A 172 -4.95 15.91 37.43
C ARG A 172 -3.89 16.35 36.41
N PRO A 173 -4.29 17.04 35.33
CA PRO A 173 -3.37 17.53 34.31
C PRO A 173 -2.49 18.67 34.85
N LYS A 174 -1.29 18.83 34.28
CA LYS A 174 -0.56 20.09 34.47
C LYS A 174 -1.27 21.22 33.73
N PRO A 175 -1.14 22.50 34.13
CA PRO A 175 -1.86 23.62 33.53
C PRO A 175 -1.80 23.69 32.00
N ARG A 176 -0.65 23.37 31.41
CA ARG A 176 -0.42 23.36 29.96
C ARG A 176 -0.99 22.14 29.21
N ASP A 177 -1.38 21.10 29.96
CA ASP A 177 -1.88 19.85 29.42
C ASP A 177 -3.40 19.72 29.64
N ILE A 178 -4.08 20.79 30.07
CA ILE A 178 -5.54 20.85 30.27
C ILE A 178 -6.24 20.93 28.93
N ASP A 179 -7.23 20.04 28.71
CA ASP A 179 -8.20 20.14 27.63
C ASP A 179 -9.34 21.07 28.08
N PHE A 180 -9.24 22.33 27.73
CA PHE A 180 -10.20 23.36 28.17
C PHE A 180 -11.62 23.07 27.68
N ASP A 181 -11.79 22.64 26.43
CA ASP A 181 -13.12 22.36 25.87
C ASP A 181 -13.85 21.24 26.63
N ARG A 182 -13.13 20.18 26.95
CA ARG A 182 -13.70 19.06 27.72
C ARG A 182 -13.87 19.38 29.18
N THR A 183 -12.95 20.14 29.75
CA THR A 183 -13.07 20.62 31.12
C THR A 183 -14.31 21.50 31.25
N ILE A 184 -14.52 22.43 30.36
CA ILE A 184 -15.71 23.29 30.29
C ILE A 184 -16.97 22.44 30.19
N ARG A 185 -17.04 21.53 29.20
CA ARG A 185 -18.22 20.66 29.00
C ARG A 185 -18.56 19.80 30.22
N LYS A 186 -17.53 19.31 30.93
CA LYS A 186 -17.75 18.51 32.15
C LYS A 186 -18.21 19.30 33.35
N ASN A 187 -17.96 20.62 33.35
CA ASN A 187 -18.29 21.50 34.48
C ASN A 187 -19.35 22.55 34.11
N LEU A 188 -20.15 22.32 33.06
CA LEU A 188 -21.22 23.26 32.67
C LEU A 188 -22.24 23.50 33.77
N ALA A 189 -22.47 22.49 34.65
CA ALA A 189 -23.35 22.65 35.82
C ALA A 189 -22.82 23.69 36.83
N ASN A 190 -21.52 23.99 36.79
CA ASN A 190 -20.87 24.96 37.68
C ASN A 190 -20.65 26.32 37.00
N TYR A 191 -21.46 26.64 35.98
CA TYR A 191 -21.41 27.93 35.31
C TYR A 191 -22.01 29.02 36.20
N LEU A 192 -21.25 30.09 36.39
CA LEU A 192 -21.68 31.30 37.15
C LEU A 192 -22.04 32.42 36.17
N PRO A 193 -23.35 32.69 35.95
CA PRO A 193 -23.79 33.63 34.94
C PRO A 193 -23.32 35.08 35.20
N GLU A 194 -23.30 35.49 36.48
CA GLU A 194 -22.89 36.83 36.89
C GLU A 194 -21.45 37.17 36.56
N GLN A 195 -20.55 36.16 36.69
CA GLN A 195 -19.11 36.31 36.43
C GLN A 195 -18.72 35.79 35.06
N ARG A 196 -19.66 35.24 34.29
CA ARG A 196 -19.43 34.64 32.97
C ARG A 196 -18.28 33.64 32.95
N THR A 197 -18.15 32.84 34.02
CA THR A 197 -17.04 31.88 34.18
C THR A 197 -17.57 30.51 34.66
N ILE A 198 -16.70 29.51 34.59
CA ILE A 198 -16.98 28.15 35.08
C ILE A 198 -15.97 27.81 36.18
N ILE A 199 -16.44 27.33 37.31
CA ILE A 199 -15.57 26.76 38.33
C ILE A 199 -15.35 25.31 38.04
N ALA A 200 -14.12 24.98 37.62
CA ALA A 200 -13.77 23.62 37.23
C ALA A 200 -13.45 22.76 38.47
N GLU A 201 -14.42 21.98 38.93
CA GLU A 201 -14.22 20.95 39.96
C GLU A 201 -13.46 19.74 39.43
N ARG A 202 -13.64 19.40 38.14
CA ARG A 202 -13.03 18.26 37.46
C ARG A 202 -12.25 18.71 36.27
N LEU A 203 -10.94 18.74 36.38
CA LEU A 203 -10.07 19.01 35.26
C LEU A 203 -10.01 17.77 34.35
N VAL A 204 -9.94 17.98 33.06
CA VAL A 204 -9.69 16.96 32.03
C VAL A 204 -8.44 17.40 31.29
N GLY A 205 -7.50 16.53 31.14
CA GLY A 205 -6.29 16.83 30.39
C GLY A 205 -5.51 15.56 30.07
N TYR A 206 -4.35 15.76 29.47
CA TYR A 206 -3.50 14.68 29.01
C TYR A 206 -2.38 14.43 30.03
N GLY A 207 -2.15 13.17 30.37
CA GLY A 207 -1.08 12.76 31.27
C GLY A 207 0.25 12.65 30.50
N ARG A 208 1.30 13.31 30.98
CA ARG A 208 2.66 13.21 30.40
C ARG A 208 3.44 11.97 30.78
N ARG A 209 3.01 11.20 31.74
CA ARG A 209 3.57 9.89 32.05
C ARG A 209 2.70 8.85 31.32
N ALA A 210 3.04 8.59 30.10
CA ALA A 210 2.89 7.25 29.58
C ALA A 210 3.77 6.32 30.45
N GLN A 211 3.20 5.64 31.45
CA GLN A 211 3.51 4.22 31.48
C GLN A 211 3.27 3.78 30.05
N ALA A 212 4.30 3.23 29.42
CA ALA A 212 4.23 2.88 28.02
C ALA A 212 2.96 2.05 27.84
N VAL A 213 1.91 2.66 27.26
CA VAL A 213 0.70 1.93 26.90
C VAL A 213 1.15 1.12 25.73
N HIS A 214 1.66 -0.08 26.01
CA HIS A 214 2.03 -1.03 24.98
C HIS A 214 0.74 -1.46 24.30
N ARG A 215 0.46 -0.96 23.12
CA ARG A 215 -0.57 -1.48 22.26
C ARG A 215 0.01 -2.60 21.41
N ASP A 216 -0.72 -3.69 21.33
CA ASP A 216 -0.37 -4.79 20.44
C ASP A 216 -1.00 -4.51 19.07
N VAL A 217 -0.19 -4.49 18.02
CA VAL A 217 -0.63 -4.34 16.63
C VAL A 217 -0.27 -5.61 15.88
N ILE A 218 -1.26 -6.31 15.35
CA ILE A 218 -1.07 -7.54 14.61
C ILE A 218 -1.50 -7.27 13.17
N LEU A 219 -0.58 -7.45 12.24
CA LEU A 219 -0.80 -7.33 10.80
C LEU A 219 -0.84 -8.74 10.21
N ALA A 220 -1.99 -9.14 9.67
CA ALA A 220 -2.15 -10.38 8.91
C ALA A 220 -2.29 -10.02 7.44
N ILE A 221 -1.35 -10.47 6.61
CA ILE A 221 -1.20 -10.03 5.22
C ILE A 221 -1.36 -11.23 4.29
N ASP A 222 -2.31 -11.14 3.40
CA ASP A 222 -2.55 -12.07 2.33
C ASP A 222 -1.45 -11.96 1.26
N GLN A 223 -0.85 -13.10 0.90
CA GLN A 223 0.20 -13.20 -0.11
C GLN A 223 -0.32 -13.60 -1.50
N SER A 224 -1.63 -13.59 -1.73
CA SER A 224 -2.18 -13.82 -3.07
C SER A 224 -1.59 -12.85 -4.10
N GLY A 225 -1.53 -13.25 -5.36
CA GLY A 225 -0.90 -12.43 -6.41
C GLY A 225 -1.55 -11.04 -6.58
N SER A 226 -2.86 -10.94 -6.34
CA SER A 226 -3.61 -9.66 -6.33
C SER A 226 -3.18 -8.70 -5.22
N MET A 227 -2.53 -9.20 -4.16
CA MET A 227 -2.14 -8.42 -2.99
C MET A 227 -0.66 -7.98 -3.00
N ALA A 228 0.07 -8.17 -4.11
CA ALA A 228 1.51 -7.91 -4.20
C ALA A 228 1.91 -6.51 -3.71
N SER A 229 1.25 -5.44 -4.20
CA SER A 229 1.51 -4.07 -3.75
C SER A 229 1.20 -3.88 -2.27
N SER A 230 0.11 -4.50 -1.78
CA SER A 230 -0.28 -4.44 -0.36
C SER A 230 0.74 -5.12 0.54
N VAL A 231 1.34 -6.23 0.09
CA VAL A 231 2.44 -6.92 0.80
C VAL A 231 3.65 -6.00 0.98
N VAL A 232 4.04 -5.27 -0.08
CA VAL A 232 5.17 -4.34 -0.02
C VAL A 232 4.93 -3.22 0.99
N TYR A 233 3.81 -2.51 0.87
CA TYR A 233 3.50 -1.40 1.79
C TYR A 233 3.33 -1.88 3.24
N SER A 234 2.62 -3.00 3.45
CA SER A 234 2.38 -3.54 4.79
C SER A 234 3.67 -3.99 5.48
N SER A 235 4.63 -4.54 4.72
CA SER A 235 5.94 -4.94 5.26
C SER A 235 6.73 -3.72 5.75
N VAL A 236 6.74 -2.63 4.97
CA VAL A 236 7.40 -1.38 5.37
C VAL A 236 6.71 -0.74 6.58
N PHE A 237 5.36 -0.68 6.58
CA PHE A 237 4.62 -0.20 7.76
C PHE A 237 4.88 -1.06 9.00
N GLY A 238 4.90 -2.38 8.85
CA GLY A 238 5.22 -3.30 9.94
C GLY A 238 6.58 -3.00 10.57
N ALA A 239 7.60 -2.77 9.76
CA ALA A 239 8.93 -2.40 10.25
C ALA A 239 8.96 -1.02 10.94
N VAL A 240 8.30 -0.02 10.34
CA VAL A 240 8.17 1.31 10.97
C VAL A 240 7.47 1.21 12.32
N LEU A 241 6.38 0.46 12.43
CA LEU A 241 5.66 0.27 13.69
C LEU A 241 6.48 -0.52 14.71
N ALA A 242 7.23 -1.53 14.28
CA ALA A 242 8.11 -2.32 15.16
C ALA A 242 9.26 -1.49 15.73
N SER A 243 9.70 -0.44 15.03
CA SER A 243 10.72 0.51 15.56
C SER A 243 10.22 1.36 16.73
N MET A 244 8.89 1.42 16.96
CA MET A 244 8.27 2.25 17.97
C MET A 244 8.16 1.50 19.31
N ARG A 245 8.88 1.93 20.34
CA ARG A 245 8.88 1.33 21.67
C ARG A 245 7.51 1.27 22.37
N SER A 246 6.56 2.06 21.92
CA SER A 246 5.19 2.13 22.46
C SER A 246 4.23 1.10 21.87
N LEU A 247 4.64 0.39 20.83
CA LEU A 247 3.89 -0.66 20.18
C LEU A 247 4.63 -1.99 20.29
N ARG A 248 3.87 -3.07 20.34
CA ARG A 248 4.33 -4.42 20.07
C ARG A 248 3.72 -4.85 18.76
N THR A 249 4.52 -4.92 17.72
CA THR A 249 4.06 -5.24 16.37
C THR A 249 4.36 -6.70 16.05
N SER A 250 3.34 -7.42 15.59
CA SER A 250 3.48 -8.76 15.01
C SER A 250 3.08 -8.72 13.55
N LEU A 251 3.84 -9.40 12.71
CA LEU A 251 3.60 -9.51 11.27
C LEU A 251 3.45 -10.97 10.87
N VAL A 252 2.29 -11.31 10.36
CA VAL A 252 1.95 -12.65 9.89
C VAL A 252 1.56 -12.55 8.43
N VAL A 253 2.17 -13.35 7.60
CA VAL A 253 1.81 -13.48 6.19
C VAL A 253 1.17 -14.84 5.96
N PHE A 254 0.25 -14.92 5.02
CA PHE A 254 -0.47 -16.17 4.78
C PHE A 254 -0.90 -16.34 3.32
N ASP A 255 -0.94 -17.60 2.92
CA ASP A 255 -1.59 -18.14 1.72
C ASP A 255 -2.39 -19.40 2.13
N THR A 256 -2.01 -20.57 1.70
CA THR A 256 -2.49 -21.86 2.24
C THR A 256 -1.77 -22.23 3.55
N GLU A 257 -0.66 -21.58 3.83
CA GLU A 257 0.12 -21.70 5.05
C GLU A 257 0.21 -20.35 5.78
N VAL A 258 0.61 -20.39 7.04
CA VAL A 258 0.78 -19.19 7.87
C VAL A 258 2.24 -19.09 8.28
N VAL A 259 2.85 -17.94 8.00
CA VAL A 259 4.25 -17.67 8.36
C VAL A 259 4.32 -16.44 9.23
N ASP A 260 4.90 -16.57 10.41
CA ASP A 260 5.18 -15.44 11.30
C ASP A 260 6.53 -14.82 10.95
N LEU A 261 6.52 -13.57 10.54
CA LEU A 261 7.70 -12.79 10.17
C LEU A 261 8.05 -11.71 11.20
N THR A 262 7.47 -11.78 12.40
CA THR A 262 7.67 -10.79 13.47
C THR A 262 9.15 -10.58 13.80
N GLU A 263 9.95 -11.64 13.83
CA GLU A 263 11.38 -11.55 14.11
C GLU A 263 12.19 -10.86 12.99
N LYS A 264 11.66 -10.82 11.76
CA LYS A 264 12.29 -10.18 10.60
C LYS A 264 11.93 -8.70 10.45
N LEU A 265 11.07 -8.15 11.29
CA LEU A 265 10.60 -6.76 11.20
C LEU A 265 11.70 -5.70 11.38
N SER A 266 12.91 -6.09 11.78
CA SER A 266 14.06 -5.19 11.84
C SER A 266 14.56 -4.75 10.45
N ASP A 267 14.31 -5.54 9.41
CA ASP A 267 14.65 -5.22 8.01
C ASP A 267 13.46 -5.54 7.10
N PRO A 268 12.79 -4.52 6.54
CA PRO A 268 11.66 -4.72 5.62
C PRO A 268 12.03 -5.55 4.37
N VAL A 269 13.28 -5.49 3.93
CA VAL A 269 13.77 -6.27 2.78
C VAL A 269 13.79 -7.77 3.14
N ASP A 270 14.21 -8.12 4.36
CA ASP A 270 14.18 -9.50 4.84
C ASP A 270 12.75 -10.01 5.04
N VAL A 271 11.83 -9.13 5.46
CA VAL A 271 10.40 -9.45 5.50
C VAL A 271 9.92 -9.80 4.09
N LEU A 272 10.16 -8.94 3.10
CA LEU A 272 9.72 -9.13 1.72
C LEU A 272 10.27 -10.41 1.11
N PHE A 273 11.56 -10.69 1.25
CA PHE A 273 12.15 -11.95 0.78
C PHE A 273 11.75 -13.18 1.61
N GLY A 274 11.16 -12.98 2.78
CA GLY A 274 10.51 -14.02 3.58
C GLY A 274 9.09 -14.35 3.12
N THR A 275 8.50 -13.49 2.26
CA THR A 275 7.16 -13.71 1.68
C THR A 275 7.25 -14.54 0.39
N GLN A 276 6.14 -15.16 0.01
CA GLN A 276 6.04 -15.94 -1.23
C GLN A 276 4.70 -15.63 -1.86
N LEU A 277 4.70 -14.85 -2.94
CA LEU A 277 3.45 -14.53 -3.64
C LEU A 277 2.91 -15.73 -4.42
N GLY A 278 1.61 -15.97 -4.31
CA GLY A 278 0.88 -16.99 -5.04
C GLY A 278 0.33 -18.10 -4.13
N GLY A 279 -0.60 -18.87 -4.67
CA GLY A 279 -1.28 -19.96 -3.96
C GLY A 279 -2.75 -19.63 -3.66
N GLY A 280 -3.42 -20.54 -2.97
CA GLY A 280 -4.77 -20.30 -2.43
C GLY A 280 -4.70 -19.52 -1.12
N THR A 281 -5.84 -19.03 -0.64
CA THR A 281 -5.90 -18.17 0.54
C THR A 281 -6.77 -18.82 1.63
N TYR A 282 -6.19 -19.11 2.80
CA TYR A 282 -6.90 -19.64 3.98
C TYR A 282 -6.91 -18.61 5.11
N ILE A 283 -7.77 -17.60 4.99
CA ILE A 283 -7.91 -16.48 5.94
C ILE A 283 -8.27 -17.01 7.33
N ASN A 284 -9.19 -17.96 7.42
CA ASN A 284 -9.59 -18.57 8.69
C ASN A 284 -8.41 -19.14 9.48
N ARG A 285 -7.46 -19.80 8.79
CA ARG A 285 -6.25 -20.36 9.40
C ARG A 285 -5.33 -19.27 9.92
N ALA A 286 -5.15 -18.19 9.15
CA ALA A 286 -4.37 -17.03 9.56
C ALA A 286 -4.96 -16.34 10.78
N ILE A 287 -6.29 -16.12 10.80
CA ILE A 287 -6.98 -15.53 11.95
C ILE A 287 -6.82 -16.43 13.19
N ALA A 288 -6.94 -17.76 13.05
CA ALA A 288 -6.74 -18.69 14.16
C ALA A 288 -5.34 -18.55 14.78
N TYR A 289 -4.31 -18.42 13.93
CA TYR A 289 -2.95 -18.17 14.39
C TYR A 289 -2.81 -16.82 15.09
N CYS A 290 -3.31 -15.75 14.47
CA CYS A 290 -3.26 -14.41 15.04
C CYS A 290 -4.00 -14.30 16.38
N GLN A 291 -5.09 -15.07 16.57
CA GLN A 291 -5.78 -15.14 17.86
C GLN A 291 -4.86 -15.66 18.97
N SER A 292 -3.94 -16.60 18.68
CA SER A 292 -2.99 -17.11 19.67
C SER A 292 -1.94 -16.08 20.11
N LEU A 293 -1.69 -15.05 19.30
CA LEU A 293 -0.77 -13.96 19.60
C LEU A 293 -1.40 -12.91 20.53
N ILE A 294 -2.73 -12.89 20.65
CA ILE A 294 -3.45 -11.88 21.42
C ILE A 294 -3.45 -12.25 22.89
N THR A 295 -2.67 -11.51 23.67
CA THR A 295 -2.61 -11.69 25.13
C THR A 295 -3.47 -10.69 25.90
N ARG A 296 -3.73 -9.52 25.30
CA ARG A 296 -4.49 -8.40 25.88
C ARG A 296 -5.54 -7.89 24.88
N PRO A 297 -6.71 -8.56 24.77
CA PRO A 297 -7.69 -8.24 23.73
C PRO A 297 -8.06 -6.75 23.66
N THR A 298 -8.31 -6.12 24.82
CA THR A 298 -8.70 -4.71 24.89
C THR A 298 -7.58 -3.74 24.48
N ASP A 299 -6.35 -4.17 24.44
CA ASP A 299 -5.19 -3.36 24.03
C ASP A 299 -4.65 -3.77 22.66
N SER A 300 -5.34 -4.67 21.97
CA SER A 300 -4.91 -5.23 20.69
C SER A 300 -5.69 -4.64 19.52
N LEU A 301 -4.95 -4.31 18.46
CA LEU A 301 -5.46 -3.98 17.13
C LEU A 301 -5.08 -5.11 16.18
N PHE A 302 -6.05 -5.60 15.44
CA PHE A 302 -5.84 -6.61 14.42
C PHE A 302 -6.22 -6.04 13.05
N PHE A 303 -5.25 -5.98 12.15
CA PHE A 303 -5.42 -5.61 10.75
C PHE A 303 -5.34 -6.86 9.89
N LEU A 304 -6.43 -7.18 9.21
CA LEU A 304 -6.45 -8.17 8.14
C LEU A 304 -6.35 -7.44 6.80
N ILE A 305 -5.31 -7.70 6.02
CA ILE A 305 -5.06 -7.10 4.72
C ILE A 305 -5.23 -8.20 3.68
N SER A 306 -6.39 -8.25 3.04
CA SER A 306 -6.80 -9.31 2.11
C SER A 306 -8.00 -8.87 1.27
N ASP A 307 -8.06 -9.33 0.04
CA ASP A 307 -9.21 -9.19 -0.86
C ASP A 307 -10.40 -10.09 -0.48
N LEU A 308 -10.26 -10.84 0.62
CA LEU A 308 -11.30 -11.66 1.25
C LEU A 308 -11.79 -12.88 0.45
N TYR A 309 -11.08 -13.32 -0.57
CA TYR A 309 -11.39 -14.58 -1.25
C TYR A 309 -10.95 -15.78 -0.40
N GLU A 310 -11.83 -16.20 0.53
CA GLU A 310 -11.58 -17.31 1.46
C GLU A 310 -11.66 -18.65 0.75
N GLY A 311 -10.56 -19.39 0.70
CA GLY A 311 -10.50 -20.74 0.14
C GLY A 311 -10.88 -21.86 1.12
N GLY A 312 -11.12 -21.50 2.39
CA GLY A 312 -11.44 -22.44 3.46
C GLY A 312 -12.90 -22.37 3.92
N VAL A 313 -13.11 -22.32 5.25
CA VAL A 313 -14.45 -22.34 5.85
C VAL A 313 -14.88 -20.94 6.27
N ARG A 314 -15.67 -20.31 5.41
CA ARG A 314 -16.20 -18.93 5.55
C ARG A 314 -16.88 -18.69 6.92
N GLU A 315 -17.76 -19.59 7.31
CA GLU A 315 -18.54 -19.44 8.57
C GLU A 315 -17.62 -19.47 9.80
N GLU A 316 -16.53 -20.21 9.74
CA GLU A 316 -15.53 -20.22 10.79
C GLU A 316 -14.73 -18.92 10.85
N MET A 317 -14.32 -18.39 9.69
CA MET A 317 -13.66 -17.10 9.58
C MET A 317 -14.52 -16.02 10.24
N LEU A 318 -15.79 -15.92 9.88
CA LEU A 318 -16.73 -14.93 10.44
C LEU A 318 -16.94 -15.11 11.94
N ARG A 319 -17.08 -16.36 12.42
CA ARG A 319 -17.19 -16.64 13.86
C ARG A 319 -15.95 -16.21 14.63
N ARG A 320 -14.75 -16.45 14.11
CA ARG A 320 -13.49 -16.05 14.76
C ARG A 320 -13.37 -14.53 14.83
N VAL A 321 -13.65 -13.84 13.73
CA VAL A 321 -13.64 -12.36 13.69
C VAL A 321 -14.63 -11.78 14.71
N HIS A 322 -15.84 -12.34 14.76
CA HIS A 322 -16.85 -11.93 15.75
C HIS A 322 -16.34 -12.14 17.18
N ALA A 323 -15.81 -13.32 17.49
CA ALA A 323 -15.27 -13.63 18.81
C ALA A 323 -14.10 -12.69 19.21
N MET A 324 -13.20 -12.36 18.27
CA MET A 324 -12.14 -11.37 18.53
C MET A 324 -12.72 -10.00 18.88
N LYS A 325 -13.70 -9.52 18.12
CA LYS A 325 -14.37 -8.25 18.39
C LYS A 325 -15.06 -8.24 19.73
N GLU A 326 -15.84 -9.29 20.06
CA GLU A 326 -16.53 -9.41 21.35
C GLU A 326 -15.56 -9.48 22.54
N SER A 327 -14.37 -10.03 22.35
CA SER A 327 -13.32 -10.02 23.40
C SER A 327 -12.70 -8.62 23.61
N GLY A 328 -13.04 -7.64 22.76
CA GLY A 328 -12.55 -6.26 22.84
C GLY A 328 -11.38 -5.94 21.94
N VAL A 329 -10.95 -6.87 21.06
CA VAL A 329 -9.97 -6.60 20.01
C VAL A 329 -10.57 -5.64 18.99
N GLN A 330 -9.82 -4.63 18.61
CA GLN A 330 -10.22 -3.77 17.51
C GLN A 330 -9.80 -4.41 16.19
N VAL A 331 -10.76 -4.92 15.44
CA VAL A 331 -10.53 -5.58 14.15
C VAL A 331 -10.80 -4.60 13.01
N VAL A 332 -9.88 -4.53 12.07
CA VAL A 332 -9.97 -3.72 10.84
C VAL A 332 -9.60 -4.60 9.66
N VAL A 333 -10.37 -4.54 8.60
CA VAL A 333 -10.08 -5.24 7.35
C VAL A 333 -9.72 -4.21 6.28
N LEU A 334 -8.55 -4.36 5.68
CA LEU A 334 -8.11 -3.60 4.52
C LEU A 334 -8.20 -4.49 3.28
N LEU A 335 -9.11 -4.12 2.37
CA LEU A 335 -9.31 -4.83 1.10
C LEU A 335 -8.12 -4.66 0.14
N ALA A 336 -7.39 -3.58 0.30
CA ALA A 336 -6.07 -3.32 -0.25
C ALA A 336 -5.36 -2.23 0.57
N LEU A 337 -4.04 -2.24 0.52
CA LEU A 337 -3.17 -1.16 1.01
C LEU A 337 -2.22 -0.81 -0.12
N SER A 338 -2.72 -0.04 -1.10
CA SER A 338 -1.96 0.31 -2.31
C SER A 338 -2.45 1.62 -2.92
N ASP A 339 -1.69 2.13 -3.88
CA ASP A 339 -2.06 3.28 -4.72
C ASP A 339 -2.77 2.85 -6.02
N ASP A 340 -3.08 1.56 -6.22
CA ASP A 340 -3.55 0.97 -7.48
C ASP A 340 -5.04 1.20 -7.79
N GLY A 341 -5.73 2.01 -6.99
CA GLY A 341 -7.15 2.29 -7.20
C GLY A 341 -8.09 1.28 -6.52
N ALA A 342 -9.29 1.07 -7.07
CA ALA A 342 -10.30 0.21 -6.45
C ALA A 342 -9.94 -1.28 -6.62
N PRO A 343 -9.71 -2.03 -5.52
CA PRO A 343 -9.37 -3.44 -5.61
C PRO A 343 -10.58 -4.29 -6.01
N SER A 344 -10.30 -5.45 -6.62
CA SER A 344 -11.27 -6.55 -6.68
C SER A 344 -11.27 -7.26 -5.33
N TYR A 345 -12.45 -7.55 -4.78
CA TYR A 345 -12.58 -8.23 -3.49
C TYR A 345 -13.90 -8.99 -3.37
N ASP A 346 -13.97 -9.94 -2.46
CA ASP A 346 -15.19 -10.68 -2.15
C ASP A 346 -16.21 -9.77 -1.42
N ARG A 347 -17.24 -9.35 -2.15
CA ARG A 347 -18.28 -8.43 -1.67
C ARG A 347 -19.18 -9.07 -0.60
N GLU A 348 -19.41 -10.38 -0.68
CA GLU A 348 -20.26 -11.08 0.29
C GLU A 348 -19.56 -11.17 1.65
N ASN A 349 -18.27 -11.50 1.65
CA ASN A 349 -17.47 -11.53 2.86
C ASN A 349 -17.30 -10.13 3.45
N ALA A 350 -17.05 -9.10 2.63
CA ALA A 350 -16.98 -7.72 3.10
C ALA A 350 -18.30 -7.24 3.73
N ALA A 351 -19.45 -7.57 3.12
CA ALA A 351 -20.77 -7.24 3.66
C ALA A 351 -21.06 -7.98 4.96
N ALA A 352 -20.70 -9.26 5.06
CA ALA A 352 -20.86 -10.05 6.28
C ALA A 352 -20.02 -9.48 7.44
N LEU A 353 -18.79 -9.07 7.19
CA LEU A 353 -17.92 -8.42 8.17
C LEU A 353 -18.49 -7.06 8.61
N ALA A 354 -18.99 -6.27 7.66
CA ALA A 354 -19.64 -4.99 7.97
C ALA A 354 -20.90 -5.19 8.85
N ALA A 355 -21.69 -6.25 8.60
CA ALA A 355 -22.85 -6.60 9.42
C ALA A 355 -22.44 -6.98 10.87
N LEU A 356 -21.25 -7.54 11.05
CA LEU A 356 -20.65 -7.77 12.37
C LEU A 356 -20.08 -6.48 12.99
N GLY A 357 -20.20 -5.33 12.30
CA GLY A 357 -19.62 -4.05 12.72
C GLY A 357 -18.08 -4.03 12.66
N VAL A 358 -17.50 -4.82 11.76
CA VAL A 358 -16.07 -4.80 11.44
C VAL A 358 -15.89 -3.98 10.16
N PRO A 359 -15.14 -2.86 10.20
CA PRO A 359 -14.91 -2.04 9.02
C PRO A 359 -14.07 -2.79 7.98
N ALA A 360 -14.51 -2.76 6.73
CA ALA A 360 -13.81 -3.33 5.57
C ALA A 360 -13.76 -2.30 4.43
N PHE A 361 -12.58 -1.82 4.07
CA PHE A 361 -12.38 -0.81 3.01
C PHE A 361 -10.95 -0.84 2.46
N ALA A 362 -10.75 -0.28 1.26
CA ALA A 362 -9.41 -0.03 0.72
C ALA A 362 -8.78 1.22 1.38
N CYS A 363 -7.47 1.20 1.53
CA CYS A 363 -6.72 2.32 2.10
C CYS A 363 -5.47 2.60 1.27
N THR A 364 -5.22 3.87 0.96
CA THR A 364 -3.95 4.26 0.35
C THR A 364 -2.86 4.35 1.43
N PRO A 365 -1.58 4.11 1.07
CA PRO A 365 -0.47 4.18 2.03
C PRO A 365 -0.39 5.52 2.76
N ASP A 366 -0.70 6.63 2.10
CA ASP A 366 -0.68 7.97 2.71
C ASP A 366 -1.75 8.18 3.78
N ARG A 367 -2.85 7.44 3.75
CA ARG A 367 -3.94 7.52 4.72
C ARG A 367 -3.84 6.51 5.85
N PHE A 368 -3.04 5.47 5.68
CA PHE A 368 -2.88 4.43 6.70
C PHE A 368 -2.42 4.96 8.07
N PRO A 369 -1.50 5.93 8.16
CA PRO A 369 -1.12 6.53 9.45
C PRO A 369 -2.30 7.16 10.20
N ASP A 370 -3.20 7.85 9.48
CA ASP A 370 -4.39 8.49 10.09
C ASP A 370 -5.42 7.44 10.53
N LEU A 371 -5.62 6.40 9.73
CA LEU A 371 -6.44 5.24 10.09
C LEU A 371 -5.93 4.56 11.36
N LEU A 372 -4.63 4.30 11.43
CA LEU A 372 -4.00 3.67 12.59
C LEU A 372 -4.14 4.55 13.84
N ALA A 373 -3.94 5.87 13.70
CA ALA A 373 -4.15 6.81 14.80
C ALA A 373 -5.60 6.82 15.29
N GLN A 374 -6.57 6.75 14.37
CA GLN A 374 -7.99 6.66 14.68
C GLN A 374 -8.31 5.33 15.40
N ALA A 375 -7.74 4.22 14.95
CA ALA A 375 -7.88 2.93 15.59
C ALA A 375 -7.29 2.94 17.01
N LEU A 376 -6.08 3.45 17.20
CA LEU A 376 -5.44 3.57 18.51
C LEU A 376 -6.27 4.42 19.51
N ASN A 377 -6.99 5.43 19.01
CA ASN A 377 -7.89 6.27 19.81
C ASN A 377 -9.28 5.64 20.03
N ARG A 378 -9.55 4.44 19.50
CA ARG A 378 -10.87 3.80 19.48
C ARG A 378 -11.97 4.69 18.88
N GLY A 379 -11.61 5.41 17.81
CA GLY A 379 -12.55 6.20 17.04
C GLY A 379 -13.50 5.34 16.21
N ASP A 380 -14.52 5.98 15.65
CA ASP A 380 -15.46 5.32 14.73
C ASP A 380 -14.83 5.08 13.37
N LEU A 381 -14.36 3.85 13.15
CA LEU A 381 -13.70 3.45 11.91
C LEU A 381 -14.70 3.17 10.78
N MET A 382 -15.95 2.85 11.09
CA MET A 382 -16.99 2.72 10.06
C MET A 382 -17.26 4.06 9.40
N ARG A 383 -17.41 5.10 10.21
CA ARG A 383 -17.57 6.47 9.72
C ARG A 383 -16.32 6.94 8.98
N TRP A 384 -15.12 6.67 9.52
CA TRP A 384 -13.86 7.03 8.86
C TRP A 384 -13.77 6.44 7.45
N GLY A 385 -14.11 5.16 7.28
CA GLY A 385 -14.10 4.48 5.98
C GLY A 385 -15.09 5.07 4.98
N THR A 386 -16.25 5.62 5.43
CA THR A 386 -17.21 6.28 4.53
C THR A 386 -16.78 7.69 4.11
N GLU A 387 -16.08 8.42 4.98
CA GLU A 387 -15.59 9.78 4.72
C GLU A 387 -14.34 9.80 3.81
N HIS A 388 -13.66 8.66 3.64
CA HIS A 388 -12.39 8.55 2.95
C HIS A 388 -12.37 7.55 1.78
N ARG A 389 -13.55 7.18 1.30
CA ARG A 389 -13.73 6.40 0.06
C ARG A 389 -13.31 7.15 -1.18
#